data_c58579127f99845cc0893731abc65ab9
#
_entry.id   c58579127f99845cc0893731abc65ab9
#
_cell.length_a   1.000
_cell.length_b   1.000
_cell.length_c   1.000
_cell.angle_alpha   90.00
_cell.angle_beta   90.00
_cell.angle_gamma   90.00
#
_symmetry.space_group_name_H-M   'P 1'
#
loop_
_entity.id
_entity.type
_entity.pdbx_description
1 polymer ?
#
loop_
_entity_poly.entity_id
_entity_poly.type
_entity_poly.pdbx_seq_one_letter_code
_entity_poly.pdbx_strand_id
1 'polypeptide(L)'
;MEFKEDKVNDFISLIEKNRKKIASSNGCISLEILQDINDKNVFFTYSCWNKEENLNNYRKSALFNQVWSETKTYFNNKPLAWSVSII
;
A
#
# COMPACT_ATOMS: atom_id res chain seq x y z
N MET A 1 -4.24 7.19 -2.36
CA MET A 1 -4.49 7.38 -0.91
C MET A 1 -4.16 8.83 -0.55
N GLU A 2 -5.09 9.50 0.04
CA GLU A 2 -4.86 10.85 0.58
C GLU A 2 -4.87 10.78 2.10
N PHE A 3 -3.82 11.30 2.73
CA PHE A 3 -3.66 11.26 4.19
C PHE A 3 -3.89 12.61 4.82
N LYS A 4 -4.28 12.60 6.09
CA LYS A 4 -4.29 13.80 6.91
C LYS A 4 -2.85 14.33 6.98
N GLU A 5 -2.68 15.65 6.90
CA GLU A 5 -1.36 16.27 6.87
C GLU A 5 -0.48 15.85 8.06
N ASP A 6 -1.06 15.79 9.25
CA ASP A 6 -0.34 15.40 10.46
C ASP A 6 -0.11 13.89 10.60
N LYS A 7 -0.61 13.09 9.63
CA LYS A 7 -0.46 11.63 9.63
C LYS A 7 0.46 11.09 8.55
N VAL A 8 0.97 11.95 7.67
CA VAL A 8 1.86 11.53 6.59
C VAL A 8 3.11 10.84 7.13
N ASN A 9 3.74 11.40 8.15
CA ASN A 9 4.94 10.80 8.73
C ASN A 9 4.63 9.47 9.42
N ASP A 10 3.46 9.35 10.03
CA ASP A 10 3.02 8.08 10.64
C ASP A 10 2.87 6.99 9.57
N PHE A 11 2.29 7.35 8.42
CA PHE A 11 2.17 6.41 7.30
C PHE A 11 3.54 5.99 6.77
N ILE A 12 4.45 6.94 6.58
CA ILE A 12 5.80 6.64 6.08
C ILE A 12 6.51 5.67 7.04
N SER A 13 6.42 5.92 8.34
CA SER A 13 7.02 5.04 9.34
C SER A 13 6.40 3.64 9.32
N LEU A 14 5.09 3.55 9.17
CA LEU A 14 4.38 2.27 9.08
C LEU A 14 4.85 1.46 7.87
N ILE A 15 4.95 2.11 6.70
CA ILE A 15 5.36 1.46 5.46
C ILE A 15 6.83 1.04 5.54
N GLU A 16 7.71 1.88 6.03
CA GLU A 16 9.14 1.53 6.18
C GLU A 16 9.32 0.31 7.08
N LYS A 17 8.53 0.21 8.13
CA LYS A 17 8.55 -0.91 9.06
C LYS A 17 8.09 -2.23 8.42
N ASN A 18 7.18 -2.16 7.46
CA ASN A 18 6.53 -3.34 6.90
C ASN A 18 6.89 -3.62 5.44
N ARG A 19 7.63 -2.72 4.79
CA ARG A 19 7.95 -2.82 3.35
C ARG A 19 8.54 -4.17 2.96
N LYS A 20 9.54 -4.62 3.69
CA LYS A 20 10.22 -5.90 3.39
C LYS A 20 9.28 -7.09 3.55
N LYS A 21 8.42 -7.06 4.55
CA LYS A 21 7.44 -8.11 4.79
C LYS A 21 6.45 -8.21 3.64
N ILE A 22 5.96 -7.05 3.18
CA ILE A 22 5.01 -7.00 2.06
C ILE A 22 5.69 -7.49 0.77
N ALA A 23 6.89 -7.00 0.50
CA ALA A 23 7.64 -7.37 -0.70
C ALA A 23 8.05 -8.85 -0.72
N SER A 24 8.13 -9.48 0.44
CA SER A 24 8.44 -10.89 0.59
C SER A 24 7.20 -11.79 0.55
N SER A 25 6.01 -11.23 0.39
CA SER A 25 4.78 -12.01 0.28
C SER A 25 4.81 -12.92 -0.94
N ASN A 26 4.22 -14.11 -0.82
CA ASN A 26 4.25 -15.11 -1.88
C ASN A 26 3.69 -14.54 -3.20
N GLY A 27 4.50 -14.61 -4.25
CA GLY A 27 4.13 -14.13 -5.57
C GLY A 27 4.30 -12.63 -5.79
N CYS A 28 4.74 -11.87 -4.80
CA CYS A 28 5.03 -10.45 -4.96
C CYS A 28 6.36 -10.28 -5.72
N ILE A 29 6.30 -9.63 -6.87
CA ILE A 29 7.46 -9.36 -7.71
C ILE A 29 8.13 -8.06 -7.29
N SER A 30 7.34 -7.02 -7.06
CA SER A 30 7.86 -5.71 -6.67
C SER A 30 6.82 -4.92 -5.89
N LEU A 31 7.30 -4.00 -5.09
CA LEU A 31 6.47 -3.06 -4.34
C LEU A 31 7.14 -1.68 -4.38
N GLU A 32 6.41 -0.69 -4.84
CA GLU A 32 6.86 0.70 -4.82
C GLU A 32 5.82 1.56 -4.10
N ILE A 33 6.30 2.51 -3.34
CA ILE A 33 5.46 3.51 -2.69
C ILE A 33 5.77 4.84 -3.36
N LEU A 34 4.75 5.43 -3.97
CA LEU A 34 4.89 6.64 -4.76
C LEU A 34 4.17 7.78 -4.06
N GLN A 35 4.75 8.97 -4.17
CA GLN A 35 4.15 10.19 -3.63
C GLN A 35 3.84 11.12 -4.79
N ASP A 36 2.66 11.77 -4.75
CA ASP A 36 2.29 12.76 -5.76
C ASP A 36 3.27 13.93 -5.70
N ILE A 37 3.74 14.40 -6.86
CA ILE A 37 4.74 15.48 -6.91
C ILE A 37 4.14 16.85 -6.58
N ASN A 38 2.82 17.00 -6.69
CA ASN A 38 2.12 18.25 -6.45
C ASN A 38 1.42 18.30 -5.09
N ASP A 39 1.09 17.13 -4.51
CA ASP A 39 0.41 17.04 -3.22
C ASP A 39 1.11 15.99 -2.36
N LYS A 40 1.85 16.46 -1.37
CA LYS A 40 2.65 15.62 -0.48
C LYS A 40 1.82 14.71 0.42
N ASN A 41 0.51 14.94 0.50
CA ASN A 41 -0.39 14.11 1.31
C ASN A 41 -0.97 12.94 0.51
N VAL A 42 -0.70 12.87 -0.79
CA VAL A 42 -1.22 11.82 -1.68
C VAL A 42 -0.13 10.82 -2.00
N PHE A 43 -0.44 9.54 -1.75
CA PHE A 43 0.48 8.43 -2.00
C PHE A 43 -0.21 7.34 -2.80
N PHE A 44 0.60 6.58 -3.51
CA PHE A 44 0.17 5.41 -4.27
C PHE A 44 1.05 4.22 -3.89
N THR A 45 0.45 3.06 -3.78
CA THR A 45 1.20 1.81 -3.71
C THR A 45 1.12 1.15 -5.07
N TYR A 46 2.27 0.79 -5.64
CA TYR A 46 2.36 0.10 -6.91
C TYR A 46 3.01 -1.25 -6.67
N SER A 47 2.24 -2.31 -6.81
CA SER A 47 2.75 -3.66 -6.59
C SER A 47 2.51 -4.54 -7.80
N CYS A 48 3.48 -5.42 -8.09
CA CYS A 48 3.39 -6.40 -9.15
C CYS A 48 3.39 -7.79 -8.56
N TRP A 49 2.55 -8.67 -9.10
CA TRP A 49 2.34 -10.02 -8.59
C TRP A 49 2.43 -11.02 -9.74
N ASN A 50 2.93 -12.22 -9.44
CA ASN A 50 3.00 -13.30 -10.44
C ASN A 50 1.62 -13.67 -10.98
N LYS A 51 0.64 -13.75 -10.07
CA LYS A 51 -0.74 -14.13 -10.40
C LYS A 51 -1.69 -13.31 -9.56
N GLU A 52 -2.88 -13.05 -10.08
CA GLU A 52 -3.95 -12.39 -9.34
C GLU A 52 -4.28 -13.13 -8.04
N GLU A 53 -4.20 -14.45 -8.06
CA GLU A 53 -4.42 -15.30 -6.88
C GLU A 53 -3.47 -14.93 -5.74
N ASN A 54 -2.21 -14.65 -6.05
CA ASN A 54 -1.22 -14.24 -5.04
C ASN A 54 -1.62 -12.93 -4.38
N LEU A 55 -2.07 -11.96 -5.17
CA LEU A 55 -2.56 -10.69 -4.64
C LEU A 55 -3.78 -10.89 -3.74
N ASN A 56 -4.72 -11.73 -4.18
CA ASN A 56 -5.93 -12.02 -3.40
C ASN A 56 -5.59 -12.68 -2.08
N ASN A 57 -4.63 -13.61 -2.08
CA ASN A 57 -4.16 -14.27 -0.86
C ASN A 57 -3.49 -13.27 0.08
N TYR A 58 -2.69 -12.35 -0.46
CA TYR A 58 -2.07 -11.29 0.34
C TYR A 58 -3.14 -10.41 1.01
N ARG A 59 -4.19 -10.03 0.28
CA ARG A 59 -5.27 -9.20 0.82
C ARG A 59 -6.03 -9.87 1.96
N LYS A 60 -5.96 -11.20 2.05
CA LYS A 60 -6.59 -11.97 3.13
C LYS A 60 -5.62 -12.26 4.28
N SER A 61 -4.35 -11.88 4.15
CA SER A 61 -3.33 -12.20 5.13
C SER A 61 -3.44 -11.34 6.39
N ALA A 62 -2.89 -11.86 7.49
CA ALA A 62 -2.80 -11.12 8.74
C ALA A 62 -1.95 -9.85 8.57
N LEU A 63 -0.87 -9.94 7.77
CA LEU A 63 0.01 -8.81 7.49
C LEU A 63 -0.78 -7.67 6.84
N PHE A 64 -1.54 -7.96 5.79
CA PHE A 64 -2.35 -6.95 5.11
C PHE A 64 -3.37 -6.33 6.06
N ASN A 65 -4.07 -7.16 6.83
CA ASN A 65 -5.08 -6.68 7.76
C ASN A 65 -4.49 -5.76 8.83
N GLN A 66 -3.32 -6.10 9.35
CA GLN A 66 -2.63 -5.29 10.34
C GLN A 66 -2.21 -3.94 9.78
N VAL A 67 -1.53 -3.94 8.63
CA VAL A 67 -1.05 -2.72 7.99
C VAL A 67 -2.22 -1.85 7.52
N TRP A 68 -3.22 -2.45 6.89
CA TRP A 68 -4.37 -1.73 6.37
C TRP A 68 -5.22 -1.13 7.47
N SER A 69 -5.46 -1.86 8.55
CA SER A 69 -6.27 -1.36 9.68
C SER A 69 -5.67 -0.09 10.27
N GLU A 70 -4.34 0.00 10.35
CA GLU A 70 -3.68 1.19 10.84
C GLU A 70 -3.66 2.29 9.77
N THR A 71 -3.35 1.93 8.52
CA THR A 71 -3.27 2.89 7.41
C THR A 71 -4.57 3.66 7.22
N LYS A 72 -5.70 2.98 7.25
CA LYS A 72 -6.99 3.64 6.98
C LYS A 72 -7.38 4.65 8.05
N THR A 73 -6.80 4.59 9.26
CA THR A 73 -7.04 5.60 10.28
C THR A 73 -6.38 6.93 9.96
N TYR A 74 -5.45 6.94 9.02
CA TYR A 74 -4.70 8.13 8.62
C TYR A 74 -5.31 8.85 7.43
N PHE A 75 -6.33 8.27 6.78
CA PHE A 75 -6.92 8.83 5.56
C PHE A 75 -7.70 10.10 5.82
N ASN A 76 -7.59 11.03 4.88
CA ASN A 76 -8.42 12.22 4.79
C ASN A 76 -9.62 11.99 3.87
N ASN A 77 -9.47 11.12 2.87
CA ASN A 77 -10.52 10.73 1.91
C ASN A 77 -10.51 9.22 1.71
N LYS A 78 -11.61 8.71 1.12
CA LYS A 78 -11.68 7.28 0.79
C LYS A 78 -10.60 6.91 -0.21
N PRO A 79 -9.90 5.79 -0.01
CA PRO A 79 -8.92 5.31 -0.97
C PRO A 79 -9.59 4.75 -2.21
N LEU A 80 -8.87 4.81 -3.34
CA LEU A 80 -9.26 4.17 -4.59
C LEU A 80 -8.21 3.12 -4.93
N ALA A 81 -8.66 2.02 -5.53
CA ALA A 81 -7.77 0.95 -5.94
C ALA A 81 -8.14 0.41 -7.31
N TRP A 82 -7.13 0.07 -8.10
CA TRP A 82 -7.29 -0.52 -9.42
C TRP A 82 -6.36 -1.70 -9.58
N SER A 83 -6.83 -2.70 -10.32
CA SER A 83 -5.95 -3.74 -10.85
C SER A 83 -5.73 -3.44 -12.32
N VAL A 84 -4.47 -3.44 -12.73
CA VAL A 84 -4.09 -3.09 -14.10
C VAL A 84 -3.18 -4.15 -14.69
N SER A 85 -3.12 -4.21 -16.01
CA SER A 85 -2.21 -5.13 -16.69
C SER A 85 -1.42 -4.38 -17.77
N ILE A 86 -0.24 -4.90 -18.06
CA ILE A 86 0.59 -4.38 -19.17
C ILE A 86 0.00 -4.91 -20.47
N ILE A 87 -0.22 -4.03 -21.42
CA ILE A 87 -0.71 -4.37 -22.75
C ILE A 87 0.45 -4.85 -23.63
#